data_b6000b2a2c3846acadb1cba7b18bc257
#
_entry.id   b6000b2a2c3846acadb1cba7b18bc257
#
_cell.length_a   1.000
_cell.length_b   1.000
_cell.length_c   1.000
_cell.angle_alpha   90.00
_cell.angle_beta   90.00
_cell.angle_gamma   90.00
#
_symmetry.space_group_name_H-M   'P 1'
#
loop_
_entity.id
_entity.type
_entity.pdbx_description
1 polymer ?
#
loop_
_entity_poly.entity_id
_entity_poly.type
_entity_poly.pdbx_seq_one_letter_code
_entity_poly.pdbx_strand_id
1 'polypeptide(L)'
;MKLFIVESPGKIKKIQSFLGDDYKVTASIGHIRQLEKKDYFDPETFTPKYQIIEEKKKVVKELKSLLKGCTEVYLCADLDREGEAIAESIRDELNLKDNYHRVTFNEITKSAILDALKKPRKMDTHMVDAQVTRALLDQIVGFKLTQQLYKRINKASLSV
;
A
#
# COMPACT_ATOMS: atom_id res chain seq x y z
N MET A 1 13.55 13.49 13.42
CA MET A 1 12.58 13.77 12.33
C MET A 1 11.65 12.56 12.20
N LYS A 2 10.37 12.79 11.97
CA LYS A 2 9.35 11.75 11.80
C LYS A 2 8.92 11.67 10.32
N LEU A 3 8.75 10.49 9.77
CA LEU A 3 8.33 10.29 8.39
C LEU A 3 6.82 10.07 8.33
N PHE A 4 6.11 10.88 7.57
CA PHE A 4 4.67 10.77 7.38
C PHE A 4 4.39 10.40 5.92
N ILE A 5 3.93 9.16 5.69
CA ILE A 5 3.70 8.62 4.35
C ILE A 5 2.21 8.61 4.07
N VAL A 6 1.79 9.37 3.06
CA VAL A 6 0.41 9.39 2.56
C VAL A 6 0.29 8.57 1.29
N GLU A 7 -0.93 8.20 0.92
CA GLU A 7 -1.19 7.47 -0.31
C GLU A 7 -1.05 8.37 -1.55
N SER A 8 -1.60 9.59 -1.51
CA SER A 8 -1.68 10.49 -2.66
C SER A 8 -0.76 11.70 -2.52
N PRO A 9 0.03 12.06 -3.56
CA PRO A 9 0.93 13.21 -3.53
C PRO A 9 0.20 14.57 -3.41
N GLY A 10 -1.06 14.65 -3.84
CA GLY A 10 -1.87 15.87 -3.72
C GLY A 10 -2.12 16.31 -2.27
N LYS A 11 -1.99 15.37 -1.31
CA LYS A 11 -2.20 15.64 0.12
C LYS A 11 -0.92 16.23 0.79
N ILE A 12 0.27 16.09 0.18
CA ILE A 12 1.58 16.40 0.82
C ILE A 12 1.67 17.82 1.32
N LYS A 13 1.51 18.80 0.44
CA LYS A 13 1.72 20.24 0.77
C LYS A 13 0.86 20.68 1.94
N LYS A 14 -0.42 20.31 1.91
CA LYS A 14 -1.39 20.70 2.95
C LYS A 14 -1.06 20.05 4.29
N ILE A 15 -0.75 18.75 4.29
CA ILE A 15 -0.40 18.03 5.53
C ILE A 15 0.93 18.54 6.08
N GLN A 16 1.94 18.78 5.24
CA GLN A 16 3.22 19.33 5.67
C GLN A 16 3.05 20.68 6.37
N SER A 17 2.18 21.57 5.85
CA SER A 17 1.91 22.87 6.48
C SER A 17 1.25 22.77 7.86
N PHE A 18 0.56 21.66 8.15
CA PHE A 18 -0.07 21.42 9.44
C PHE A 18 0.87 20.79 10.47
N LEU A 19 1.80 19.95 10.01
CA LEU A 19 2.70 19.17 10.87
C LEU A 19 4.01 19.89 11.20
N GLY A 20 4.40 20.89 10.39
CA GLY A 20 5.66 21.63 10.59
C GLY A 20 6.91 20.82 10.26
N ASP A 21 8.06 21.32 10.74
CA ASP A 21 9.39 20.82 10.34
C ASP A 21 9.83 19.53 11.06
N ASP A 22 9.15 19.14 12.13
CA ASP A 22 9.42 17.89 12.84
C ASP A 22 9.04 16.66 12.01
N TYR A 23 8.18 16.85 11.01
CA TYR A 23 7.70 15.81 10.10
C TYR A 23 8.19 16.04 8.68
N LYS A 24 8.60 14.95 8.04
CA LYS A 24 8.76 14.90 6.58
C LYS A 24 7.59 14.17 5.97
N VAL A 25 6.77 14.89 5.21
CA VAL A 25 5.61 14.30 4.51
C VAL A 25 6.00 13.88 3.10
N THR A 26 5.68 12.64 2.74
CA THR A 26 5.91 12.07 1.41
C THR A 26 4.73 11.18 1.00
N ALA A 27 4.73 10.64 -0.22
CA ALA A 27 3.66 9.77 -0.70
C ALA A 27 4.20 8.47 -1.31
N SER A 28 3.44 7.37 -1.15
CA SER A 28 3.67 6.10 -1.85
C SER A 28 3.17 6.13 -3.30
N ILE A 29 2.24 7.05 -3.59
CA ILE A 29 1.56 7.14 -4.90
C ILE A 29 0.79 5.83 -5.19
N GLY A 30 -0.09 5.43 -4.26
CA GLY A 30 -0.83 4.17 -4.31
C GLY A 30 0.02 2.95 -3.96
N HIS A 31 -0.32 1.80 -4.54
CA HIS A 31 0.42 0.56 -4.33
C HIS A 31 1.86 0.65 -4.82
N ILE A 32 2.80 0.11 -4.03
CA ILE A 32 4.23 0.03 -4.38
C ILE A 32 4.65 -1.37 -4.81
N ARG A 33 3.85 -2.39 -4.51
CA ARG A 33 4.07 -3.79 -4.93
C ARG A 33 2.80 -4.36 -5.55
N GLN A 34 2.97 -5.39 -6.36
CA GLN A 34 1.91 -6.16 -6.99
C GLN A 34 2.24 -7.64 -6.91
N LEU A 35 1.25 -8.51 -7.11
CA LEU A 35 1.50 -9.94 -7.25
C LEU A 35 2.47 -10.21 -8.41
N GLU A 36 3.32 -11.21 -8.27
CA GLU A 36 4.20 -11.65 -9.35
C GLU A 36 3.39 -12.08 -10.58
N LYS A 37 3.93 -11.87 -11.78
CA LYS A 37 3.23 -12.23 -13.02
C LYS A 37 3.13 -13.74 -13.24
N LYS A 38 4.12 -14.48 -12.71
CA LYS A 38 4.17 -15.95 -12.71
C LYS A 38 4.39 -16.40 -11.27
N ASP A 39 3.83 -17.55 -10.93
CA ASP A 39 3.97 -18.13 -9.58
C ASP A 39 3.57 -17.15 -8.46
N TYR A 40 2.48 -16.38 -8.70
CA TYR A 40 2.00 -15.30 -7.84
C TYR A 40 1.52 -15.73 -6.47
N PHE A 41 1.47 -17.01 -6.17
CA PHE A 41 1.22 -17.56 -4.84
C PHE A 41 1.83 -18.96 -4.70
N ASP A 42 2.05 -19.38 -3.48
CA ASP A 42 2.43 -20.74 -3.13
C ASP A 42 1.17 -21.63 -3.19
N PRO A 43 1.14 -22.71 -4.00
CA PRO A 43 -0.07 -23.53 -4.18
C PRO A 43 -0.44 -24.37 -2.95
N GLU A 44 0.48 -24.60 -2.01
CA GLU A 44 0.22 -25.37 -0.80
C GLU A 44 -0.33 -24.48 0.32
N THR A 45 0.22 -23.28 0.46
CA THR A 45 -0.10 -22.37 1.57
C THR A 45 -1.00 -21.22 1.15
N PHE A 46 -1.22 -21.00 -0.15
CA PHE A 46 -1.89 -19.84 -0.73
C PHE A 46 -1.23 -18.51 -0.36
N THR A 47 0.04 -18.55 0.07
CA THR A 47 0.79 -17.34 0.41
C THR A 47 1.11 -16.55 -0.84
N PRO A 48 0.71 -15.28 -0.93
CA PRO A 48 0.95 -14.44 -2.11
C PRO A 48 2.45 -14.11 -2.25
N LYS A 49 2.92 -14.08 -3.49
CA LYS A 49 4.28 -13.63 -3.83
C LYS A 49 4.19 -12.27 -4.51
N TYR A 50 4.92 -11.31 -3.96
CA TYR A 50 4.89 -9.92 -4.41
C TYR A 50 6.21 -9.50 -5.05
N GLN A 51 6.11 -8.58 -6.00
CA GLN A 51 7.23 -7.85 -6.57
C GLN A 51 6.96 -6.34 -6.53
N ILE A 52 8.02 -5.54 -6.44
CA ILE A 52 7.89 -4.09 -6.54
C ILE A 52 7.46 -3.74 -7.96
N ILE A 53 6.46 -2.86 -8.07
CA ILE A 53 6.01 -2.30 -9.35
C ILE A 53 7.18 -1.52 -9.96
N GLU A 54 7.52 -1.78 -11.23
CA GLU A 54 8.71 -1.22 -11.88
C GLU A 54 8.76 0.31 -11.77
N GLU A 55 7.64 0.97 -12.05
CA GLU A 55 7.49 2.42 -11.99
C GLU A 55 7.60 2.97 -10.56
N LYS A 56 7.46 2.10 -9.55
CA LYS A 56 7.54 2.47 -8.12
C LYS A 56 8.92 2.27 -7.50
N LYS A 57 9.86 1.67 -8.20
CA LYS A 57 11.23 1.46 -7.70
C LYS A 57 11.90 2.75 -7.21
N LYS A 58 11.67 3.87 -7.92
CA LYS A 58 12.19 5.18 -7.52
C LYS A 58 11.55 5.66 -6.21
N VAL A 59 10.24 5.51 -6.07
CA VAL A 59 9.49 5.88 -4.86
C VAL A 59 9.98 5.07 -3.66
N VAL A 60 10.11 3.75 -3.81
CA VAL A 60 10.61 2.87 -2.76
C VAL A 60 12.04 3.24 -2.35
N LYS A 61 12.91 3.54 -3.31
CA LYS A 61 14.29 4.00 -3.02
C LYS A 61 14.30 5.32 -2.25
N GLU A 62 13.44 6.26 -2.60
CA GLU A 62 13.28 7.53 -1.89
C GLU A 62 12.79 7.29 -0.47
N LEU A 63 11.75 6.48 -0.26
CA LEU A 63 11.23 6.14 1.06
C LEU A 63 12.32 5.49 1.94
N LYS A 64 13.09 4.55 1.41
CA LYS A 64 14.23 3.92 2.11
C LYS A 64 15.33 4.93 2.47
N SER A 65 15.56 5.92 1.62
CA SER A 65 16.53 7.00 1.89
C SER A 65 16.04 7.92 3.01
N LEU A 66 14.77 8.34 2.96
CA LEU A 66 14.18 9.19 3.99
C LEU A 66 14.13 8.50 5.35
N LEU A 67 13.86 7.19 5.37
CA LEU A 67 13.79 6.40 6.60
C LEU A 67 15.08 6.48 7.42
N LYS A 68 16.26 6.55 6.80
CA LYS A 68 17.55 6.57 7.48
C LYS A 68 17.73 7.74 8.48
N GLY A 69 16.99 8.82 8.29
CA GLY A 69 17.03 10.01 9.17
C GLY A 69 15.83 10.12 10.12
N CYS A 70 14.96 9.11 10.16
CA CYS A 70 13.70 9.16 10.89
C CYS A 70 13.67 8.20 12.09
N THR A 71 13.07 8.65 13.19
CA THR A 71 12.89 7.86 14.41
C THR A 71 11.57 7.10 14.42
N GLU A 72 10.55 7.66 13.79
CA GLU A 72 9.19 7.10 13.72
C GLU A 72 8.61 7.27 12.32
N VAL A 73 7.76 6.34 11.92
CA VAL A 73 7.07 6.35 10.63
C VAL A 73 5.56 6.33 10.85
N TYR A 74 4.86 7.21 10.18
CA TYR A 74 3.40 7.28 10.19
C TYR A 74 2.86 6.85 8.83
N LEU A 75 2.11 5.74 8.80
CA LEU A 75 1.49 5.21 7.60
C LEU A 75 0.05 5.69 7.53
N CYS A 76 -0.20 6.61 6.60
CA CYS A 76 -1.50 7.23 6.43
C CYS A 76 -2.09 6.90 5.06
N ALA A 77 -3.03 5.98 5.06
CA ALA A 77 -3.87 5.63 3.93
C ALA A 77 -5.34 5.60 4.38
N ASP A 78 -6.25 5.56 3.44
CA ASP A 78 -7.69 5.56 3.72
C ASP A 78 -8.11 4.35 4.58
N LEU A 79 -9.24 4.47 5.27
CA LEU A 79 -9.75 3.42 6.15
C LEU A 79 -10.60 2.44 5.35
N ASP A 80 -9.96 1.71 4.45
CA ASP A 80 -10.54 0.64 3.66
C ASP A 80 -9.53 -0.49 3.43
N ARG A 81 -9.96 -1.55 2.76
CA ARG A 81 -9.11 -2.73 2.50
C ARG A 81 -7.90 -2.39 1.65
N GLU A 82 -8.05 -1.49 0.68
CA GLU A 82 -6.96 -1.06 -0.20
C GLU A 82 -5.92 -0.25 0.57
N GLY A 83 -6.37 0.72 1.37
CA GLY A 83 -5.49 1.54 2.22
C GLY A 83 -4.73 0.71 3.26
N GLU A 84 -5.36 -0.32 3.87
CA GLU A 84 -4.66 -1.23 4.78
C GLU A 84 -3.60 -2.05 4.04
N ALA A 85 -3.89 -2.58 2.84
CA ALA A 85 -2.91 -3.31 2.04
C ALA A 85 -1.76 -2.42 1.55
N ILE A 86 -2.03 -1.15 1.20
CA ILE A 86 -0.99 -0.18 0.88
C ILE A 86 -0.09 0.05 2.10
N ALA A 87 -0.66 0.32 3.27
CA ALA A 87 0.09 0.54 4.50
C ALA A 87 0.94 -0.68 4.88
N GLU A 88 0.40 -1.89 4.76
CA GLU A 88 1.14 -3.13 4.98
C GLU A 88 2.30 -3.29 3.99
N SER A 89 2.04 -3.04 2.70
CA SER A 89 3.08 -3.15 1.68
C SER A 89 4.26 -2.20 1.94
N ILE A 90 3.98 -1.00 2.47
CA ILE A 90 5.02 -0.04 2.87
C ILE A 90 5.77 -0.52 4.10
N ARG A 91 5.05 -1.02 5.13
CA ARG A 91 5.65 -1.60 6.35
C ARG A 91 6.65 -2.68 6.00
N ASP A 92 6.23 -3.63 5.17
CA ASP A 92 7.05 -4.78 4.79
C ASP A 92 8.25 -4.36 3.93
N GLU A 93 8.04 -3.52 2.92
CA GLU A 93 9.10 -3.09 2.01
C GLU A 93 10.17 -2.23 2.71
N LEU A 94 9.76 -1.44 3.71
CA LEU A 94 10.66 -0.66 4.53
C LEU A 94 11.19 -1.44 5.76
N ASN A 95 10.75 -2.69 5.94
CA ASN A 95 11.11 -3.55 7.07
C ASN A 95 10.85 -2.88 8.45
N LEU A 96 9.69 -2.23 8.57
CA LEU A 96 9.29 -1.57 9.81
C LEU A 96 8.79 -2.62 10.81
N LYS A 97 9.34 -2.59 12.03
CA LYS A 97 8.95 -3.50 13.12
C LYS A 97 7.98 -2.80 14.07
N ASP A 98 8.53 -2.13 15.10
CA ASP A 98 7.77 -1.48 16.16
C ASP A 98 7.78 0.05 16.07
N ASN A 99 8.51 0.61 15.11
CA ASN A 99 8.72 2.05 14.95
C ASN A 99 7.76 2.71 13.96
N TYR A 100 6.57 2.11 13.74
CA TYR A 100 5.57 2.68 12.88
C TYR A 100 4.21 2.82 13.57
N HIS A 101 3.42 3.76 13.07
CA HIS A 101 2.07 4.07 13.52
C HIS A 101 1.13 4.11 12.32
N ARG A 102 0.02 3.39 12.40
CA ARG A 102 -1.06 3.48 11.42
C ARG A 102 -2.00 4.63 11.80
N VAL A 103 -2.18 5.58 10.89
CA VAL A 103 -3.00 6.79 11.10
C VAL A 103 -4.05 6.90 10.01
N THR A 104 -5.28 7.23 10.41
CA THR A 104 -6.41 7.46 9.49
C THR A 104 -7.13 8.73 9.87
N PHE A 105 -7.59 9.47 8.88
CA PHE A 105 -8.46 10.63 9.08
C PHE A 105 -9.44 10.73 7.92
N ASN A 106 -10.64 11.25 8.20
CA ASN A 106 -11.72 11.35 7.22
C ASN A 106 -11.68 12.67 6.43
N GLU A 107 -10.94 13.66 6.93
CA GLU A 107 -10.81 14.97 6.30
C GLU A 107 -9.39 15.54 6.48
N ILE A 108 -8.96 16.38 5.55
CA ILE A 108 -7.65 17.03 5.60
C ILE A 108 -7.79 18.40 6.25
N THR A 109 -8.02 18.40 7.56
CA THR A 109 -7.99 19.56 8.44
C THR A 109 -6.88 19.39 9.47
N LYS A 110 -6.38 20.53 10.00
CA LYS A 110 -5.29 20.49 11.00
C LYS A 110 -5.72 19.74 12.27
N SER A 111 -6.95 19.99 12.74
CA SER A 111 -7.51 19.31 13.93
C SER A 111 -7.60 17.80 13.73
N ALA A 112 -8.19 17.34 12.61
CA ALA A 112 -8.37 15.91 12.33
C ALA A 112 -7.02 15.17 12.26
N ILE A 113 -6.00 15.78 11.63
CA ILE A 113 -4.67 15.19 11.52
C ILE A 113 -3.98 15.12 12.89
N LEU A 114 -4.00 16.21 13.67
CA LEU A 114 -3.38 16.23 15.00
C LEU A 114 -4.08 15.27 15.98
N ASP A 115 -5.39 15.14 15.90
CA ASP A 115 -6.14 14.19 16.73
C ASP A 115 -5.89 12.74 16.30
N ALA A 116 -5.76 12.46 15.02
CA ALA A 116 -5.37 11.16 14.50
C ALA A 116 -3.96 10.74 14.94
N LEU A 117 -3.02 11.67 15.02
CA LEU A 117 -1.66 11.41 15.53
C LEU A 117 -1.63 11.06 17.02
N LYS A 118 -2.59 11.61 17.81
CA LYS A 118 -2.70 11.27 19.25
C LYS A 118 -3.31 9.87 19.46
N LYS A 119 -4.01 9.33 18.47
CA LYS A 119 -4.72 8.04 18.54
C LYS A 119 -4.33 7.14 17.38
N PRO A 120 -3.04 6.75 17.28
CA PRO A 120 -2.63 5.80 16.26
C PRO A 120 -3.34 4.46 16.48
N ARG A 121 -3.66 3.79 15.40
CA ARG A 121 -4.32 2.48 15.44
C ARG A 121 -3.35 1.37 15.08
N LYS A 122 -3.73 0.15 15.35
CA LYS A 122 -3.07 -1.03 14.82
C LYS A 122 -3.56 -1.25 13.37
N MET A 123 -2.74 -1.89 12.57
CA MET A 123 -3.10 -2.34 11.23
C MET A 123 -4.20 -3.41 11.33
N ASP A 124 -5.21 -3.31 10.49
CA ASP A 124 -6.29 -4.30 10.44
C ASP A 124 -5.91 -5.43 9.48
N THR A 125 -5.39 -6.52 10.05
CA THR A 125 -4.95 -7.69 9.28
C THR A 125 -6.10 -8.36 8.55
N HIS A 126 -7.33 -8.33 9.07
CA HIS A 126 -8.50 -8.89 8.38
C HIS A 126 -8.84 -8.13 7.10
N MET A 127 -8.71 -6.80 7.12
CA MET A 127 -8.87 -5.98 5.90
C MET A 127 -7.77 -6.27 4.89
N VAL A 128 -6.53 -6.45 5.35
CA VAL A 128 -5.40 -6.85 4.49
C VAL A 128 -5.67 -8.21 3.85
N ASP A 129 -6.04 -9.21 4.65
CA ASP A 129 -6.33 -10.57 4.17
C ASP A 129 -7.48 -10.57 3.16
N ALA A 130 -8.52 -9.76 3.40
CA ALA A 130 -9.63 -9.61 2.46
C ALA A 130 -9.18 -9.02 1.11
N GLN A 131 -8.29 -8.04 1.11
CA GLN A 131 -7.75 -7.45 -0.12
C GLN A 131 -6.83 -8.43 -0.85
N VAL A 132 -5.96 -9.13 -0.12
CA VAL A 132 -5.09 -10.18 -0.66
C VAL A 132 -5.90 -11.30 -1.32
N THR A 133 -6.92 -11.79 -0.61
CA THR A 133 -7.82 -12.84 -1.12
C THR A 133 -8.51 -12.39 -2.40
N ARG A 134 -9.02 -11.16 -2.44
CA ARG A 134 -9.64 -10.60 -3.64
C ARG A 134 -8.64 -10.54 -4.79
N ALA A 135 -7.45 -10.01 -4.57
CA ALA A 135 -6.42 -9.90 -5.61
C ALA A 135 -6.03 -11.28 -6.17
N LEU A 136 -5.88 -12.29 -5.31
CA LEU A 136 -5.60 -13.66 -5.73
C LEU A 136 -6.75 -14.26 -6.54
N LEU A 137 -8.00 -14.09 -6.10
CA LEU A 137 -9.17 -14.58 -6.81
C LEU A 137 -9.32 -13.93 -8.18
N ASP A 138 -9.17 -12.61 -8.27
CA ASP A 138 -9.23 -11.87 -9.53
C ASP A 138 -8.15 -12.36 -10.51
N GLN A 139 -6.94 -12.64 -10.01
CA GLN A 139 -5.85 -13.20 -10.80
C GLN A 139 -6.14 -14.62 -11.29
N ILE A 140 -6.59 -15.51 -10.40
CA ILE A 140 -6.90 -16.91 -10.72
C ILE A 140 -8.06 -16.99 -11.73
N VAL A 141 -9.13 -16.26 -11.48
CA VAL A 141 -10.33 -16.24 -12.34
C VAL A 141 -9.98 -15.62 -13.69
N GLY A 142 -9.32 -14.46 -13.70
CA GLY A 142 -8.90 -13.77 -14.92
C GLY A 142 -8.04 -14.65 -15.82
N PHE A 143 -7.02 -15.31 -15.29
CA PHE A 143 -6.17 -16.21 -16.08
C PHE A 143 -6.93 -17.44 -16.58
N LYS A 144 -7.65 -18.15 -15.70
CA LYS A 144 -8.35 -19.38 -16.07
C LYS A 144 -9.48 -19.13 -17.09
N LEU A 145 -10.30 -18.10 -16.85
CA LEU A 145 -11.39 -17.75 -17.78
C LEU A 145 -10.87 -17.25 -19.11
N THR A 146 -9.88 -16.37 -19.10
CA THR A 146 -9.28 -15.86 -20.33
C THR A 146 -8.74 -17.00 -21.20
N GLN A 147 -8.00 -17.95 -20.61
CA GLN A 147 -7.48 -19.11 -21.34
C GLN A 147 -8.61 -19.98 -21.93
N GLN A 148 -9.70 -20.19 -21.20
CA GLN A 148 -10.84 -20.97 -21.71
C GLN A 148 -11.59 -20.24 -22.82
N LEU A 149 -11.78 -18.93 -22.70
CA LEU A 149 -12.39 -18.10 -23.72
C LEU A 149 -11.57 -18.08 -25.00
N TYR A 150 -10.25 -17.93 -24.91
CA TYR A 150 -9.37 -18.00 -26.10
C TYR A 150 -9.47 -19.34 -26.81
N LYS A 151 -9.49 -20.46 -26.07
CA LYS A 151 -9.61 -21.79 -26.64
C LYS A 151 -10.95 -22.01 -27.38
N ARG A 152 -12.04 -21.39 -26.88
CA ARG A 152 -13.39 -21.61 -27.43
C ARG A 152 -13.79 -20.62 -28.53
N ILE A 153 -13.35 -19.39 -28.45
CA ILE A 153 -13.84 -18.29 -29.32
C ILE A 153 -12.83 -17.89 -30.39
N ASN A 154 -11.58 -18.36 -30.28
CA ASN A 154 -10.49 -18.13 -31.26
C ASN A 154 -10.29 -16.64 -31.64
N LYS A 155 -10.59 -15.69 -30.74
CA LYS A 155 -10.45 -14.24 -30.95
C LYS A 155 -9.46 -13.63 -29.93
N ALA A 156 -8.43 -13.01 -30.46
CA ALA A 156 -7.34 -12.41 -29.69
C ALA A 156 -7.74 -11.19 -28.80
N SER A 157 -8.99 -10.71 -28.89
CA SER A 157 -9.45 -9.48 -28.24
C SER A 157 -10.30 -9.66 -26.98
N LEU A 158 -10.46 -10.89 -26.49
CA LEU A 158 -11.25 -11.16 -25.29
C LEU A 158 -10.32 -11.35 -24.08
N SER A 159 -10.39 -10.43 -23.14
CA SER A 159 -9.81 -10.55 -21.79
C SER A 159 -10.92 -10.33 -20.75
N VAL A 160 -10.82 -11.00 -19.64
CA VAL A 160 -11.64 -10.78 -18.44
C VAL A 160 -10.82 -10.04 -17.40
#